data_37aaf6194a3f2ec0fdc9d5518cae27c8
#
_entry.id   37aaf6194a3f2ec0fdc9d5518cae27c8
#
_cell.length_a   1.000
_cell.length_b   1.000
_cell.length_c   1.000
_cell.angle_alpha   90.00
_cell.angle_beta   90.00
_cell.angle_gamma   90.00
#
_symmetry.space_group_name_H-M   'P 1'
#
loop_
_entity.id
_entity.type
_entity.pdbx_description
1 polymer ?
#
loop_
_entity_poly.entity_id
_entity_poly.type
_entity_poly.pdbx_seq_one_letter_code
_entity_poly.pdbx_strand_id
1 'polypeptide(L)'
;FSIIETAEELQRNDEPSPTRSAVLVRRSNSHIRIGTFQRLKYFKEYDNIALLLNHLSENYFTNIKSKKSLKILAENIFLESVKRIAESMGRIVIAGFVHGVLNTDNFNVTGEVFDYGPWRFIEFANTSYTAAYFDNNGRYSFGRQPEAALWALTQLGKSLDEFIEENIIIETLNQFSKSFHESLKKHFCWRMGIQDI
;
A
#
# COMPACT_ATOMS: atom_id res chain seq x y z
N PHE A 1 2.08 17.31 -5.37
CA PHE A 1 1.61 16.86 -6.70
C PHE A 1 1.33 18.06 -7.60
N SER A 2 1.34 17.85 -8.91
CA SER A 2 0.86 18.83 -9.87
C SER A 2 -0.01 18.13 -10.92
N ILE A 3 -0.93 18.88 -11.51
CA ILE A 3 -1.80 18.42 -12.59
C ILE A 3 -1.57 19.32 -13.78
N ILE A 4 -1.30 18.75 -14.94
CA ILE A 4 -1.08 19.44 -16.20
C ILE A 4 -2.18 18.99 -17.14
N GLU A 5 -3.11 19.87 -17.49
CA GLU A 5 -4.12 19.60 -18.52
C GLU A 5 -3.44 19.52 -19.88
N THR A 6 -3.77 18.49 -20.66
CA THR A 6 -3.14 18.28 -21.99
C THR A 6 -3.93 18.92 -23.11
N ALA A 7 -5.11 19.46 -22.82
CA ALA A 7 -6.08 19.99 -23.80
C ALA A 7 -6.59 18.94 -24.81
N GLU A 8 -6.38 17.65 -24.51
CA GLU A 8 -6.89 16.54 -25.30
C GLU A 8 -8.19 16.01 -24.70
N GLU A 9 -9.05 15.46 -25.54
CA GLU A 9 -10.25 14.76 -25.13
C GLU A 9 -10.04 13.25 -25.28
N LEU A 10 -10.37 12.51 -24.22
CA LEU A 10 -10.29 11.06 -24.21
C LEU A 10 -11.69 10.44 -24.36
N GLN A 11 -11.76 9.43 -25.23
CA GLN A 11 -12.91 8.54 -25.33
C GLN A 11 -12.65 7.30 -24.49
N ARG A 12 -13.53 7.05 -23.52
CA ARG A 12 -13.51 5.86 -22.67
C ARG A 12 -14.86 5.18 -22.76
N ASN A 13 -14.88 3.90 -23.14
CA ASN A 13 -16.13 3.18 -23.38
C ASN A 13 -16.94 2.92 -22.10
N ASP A 14 -16.29 2.96 -20.95
CA ASP A 14 -16.78 2.57 -19.62
C ASP A 14 -17.03 3.75 -18.68
N GLU A 15 -16.73 4.97 -19.14
CA GLU A 15 -16.91 6.21 -18.37
C GLU A 15 -17.58 7.29 -19.24
N PRO A 16 -18.19 8.32 -18.61
CA PRO A 16 -18.71 9.46 -19.38
C PRO A 16 -17.66 10.05 -20.30
N SER A 17 -17.93 10.05 -21.61
CA SER A 17 -16.99 10.48 -22.66
C SER A 17 -17.68 11.45 -23.62
N PRO A 18 -16.95 12.41 -24.23
CA PRO A 18 -15.52 12.66 -24.01
C PRO A 18 -15.22 13.29 -22.65
N THR A 19 -14.02 13.03 -22.14
CA THR A 19 -13.54 13.65 -20.90
C THR A 19 -12.19 14.33 -21.12
N ARG A 20 -11.93 15.42 -20.40
CA ARG A 20 -10.64 16.11 -20.47
C ARG A 20 -9.54 15.24 -19.92
N SER A 21 -8.40 15.26 -20.58
CA SER A 21 -7.21 14.53 -20.11
C SER A 21 -6.24 15.44 -19.37
N ALA A 22 -5.50 14.84 -18.44
CA ALA A 22 -4.46 15.52 -17.68
C ALA A 22 -3.33 14.55 -17.31
N VAL A 23 -2.16 15.07 -17.12
CA VAL A 23 -1.03 14.37 -16.52
C VAL A 23 -0.98 14.72 -15.03
N LEU A 24 -1.16 13.71 -14.18
CA LEU A 24 -0.99 13.85 -12.74
C LEU A 24 0.45 13.47 -12.36
N VAL A 25 1.20 14.46 -11.86
CA VAL A 25 2.54 14.23 -11.30
C VAL A 25 2.40 14.10 -9.79
N ARG A 26 2.75 12.93 -9.26
CA ARG A 26 2.75 12.65 -7.83
C ARG A 26 4.14 12.20 -7.38
N ARG A 27 4.69 12.88 -6.39
CA ARG A 27 5.92 12.46 -5.72
C ARG A 27 5.58 11.47 -4.61
N SER A 28 6.27 10.33 -4.57
CA SER A 28 6.25 9.36 -3.49
C SER A 28 7.63 9.32 -2.80
N ASN A 29 7.70 8.82 -1.57
CA ASN A 29 8.98 8.62 -0.89
C ASN A 29 9.80 7.55 -1.62
N SER A 30 9.14 6.46 -2.03
CA SER A 30 9.75 5.36 -2.76
C SER A 30 8.84 4.93 -3.90
N HIS A 31 9.41 4.19 -4.86
CA HIS A 31 8.68 3.45 -5.90
C HIS A 31 9.04 1.95 -5.86
N ILE A 32 9.60 1.47 -4.75
CA ILE A 32 9.90 0.05 -4.55
C ILE A 32 8.63 -0.66 -4.11
N ARG A 33 8.04 -1.40 -5.04
CA ARG A 33 6.73 -2.06 -4.90
C ARG A 33 6.88 -3.43 -4.24
N ILE A 34 5.82 -3.89 -3.58
CA ILE A 34 5.74 -5.27 -3.09
C ILE A 34 5.94 -6.27 -4.25
N GLY A 35 5.34 -6.00 -5.42
CA GLY A 35 5.49 -6.83 -6.62
C GLY A 35 6.95 -7.01 -7.08
N THR A 36 7.84 -6.04 -6.80
CA THR A 36 9.28 -6.19 -7.07
C THR A 36 9.87 -7.36 -6.30
N PHE A 37 9.54 -7.52 -5.02
CA PHE A 37 10.00 -8.65 -4.21
C PHE A 37 9.42 -9.98 -4.70
N GLN A 38 8.13 -10.01 -5.08
CA GLN A 38 7.52 -11.21 -5.67
C GLN A 38 8.23 -11.64 -6.96
N ARG A 39 8.54 -10.68 -7.83
CA ARG A 39 9.27 -10.96 -9.07
C ARG A 39 10.66 -11.52 -8.81
N LEU A 40 11.44 -10.90 -7.92
CA LEU A 40 12.78 -11.38 -7.55
C LEU A 40 12.71 -12.79 -6.94
N LYS A 41 11.75 -13.05 -6.05
CA LYS A 41 11.51 -14.39 -5.49
C LYS A 41 11.17 -15.42 -6.56
N TYR A 42 10.28 -15.08 -7.51
CA TYR A 42 9.89 -15.96 -8.60
C TYR A 42 11.09 -16.41 -9.44
N PHE A 43 12.02 -15.50 -9.72
CA PHE A 43 13.26 -15.80 -10.45
C PHE A 43 14.39 -16.32 -9.56
N LYS A 44 14.16 -16.52 -8.25
CA LYS A 44 15.15 -16.96 -7.25
C LYS A 44 16.36 -16.03 -7.15
N GLU A 45 16.16 -14.74 -7.36
CA GLU A 45 17.18 -13.70 -7.31
C GLU A 45 17.38 -13.21 -5.85
N TYR A 46 17.74 -14.11 -4.95
CA TYR A 46 17.85 -13.83 -3.50
C TYR A 46 18.92 -12.79 -3.18
N ASP A 47 20.04 -12.79 -3.92
CA ASP A 47 21.08 -11.76 -3.77
C ASP A 47 20.55 -10.36 -4.09
N ASN A 48 19.69 -10.25 -5.11
CA ASN A 48 19.05 -8.98 -5.45
C ASN A 48 18.03 -8.56 -4.38
N ILE A 49 17.32 -9.49 -3.73
CA ILE A 49 16.49 -9.19 -2.56
C ILE A 49 17.35 -8.65 -1.42
N ALA A 50 18.49 -9.27 -1.13
CA ALA A 50 19.42 -8.82 -0.11
C ALA A 50 19.97 -7.41 -0.39
N LEU A 51 20.36 -7.13 -1.63
CA LEU A 51 20.76 -5.78 -2.06
C LEU A 51 19.64 -4.77 -1.88
N LEU A 52 18.40 -5.12 -2.24
CA LEU A 52 17.25 -4.26 -2.11
C LEU A 52 16.90 -3.97 -0.65
N LEU A 53 17.01 -4.94 0.25
CA LEU A 53 16.84 -4.74 1.70
C LEU A 53 17.87 -3.77 2.26
N ASN A 54 19.15 -3.90 1.87
CA ASN A 54 20.20 -2.95 2.26
C ASN A 54 19.89 -1.54 1.74
N HIS A 55 19.52 -1.41 0.46
CA HIS A 55 19.14 -0.14 -0.14
C HIS A 55 17.97 0.51 0.60
N LEU A 56 16.95 -0.27 0.98
CA LEU A 56 15.80 0.22 1.75
C LEU A 56 16.24 0.75 3.11
N SER A 57 17.12 0.06 3.83
CA SER A 57 17.58 0.51 5.14
C SER A 57 18.43 1.78 5.09
N GLU A 58 19.19 1.94 4.03
CA GLU A 58 20.08 3.10 3.86
C GLU A 58 19.31 4.37 3.48
N ASN A 59 18.24 4.22 2.67
CA ASN A 59 17.58 5.37 2.05
C ASN A 59 16.19 5.67 2.61
N TYR A 60 15.44 4.67 3.09
CA TYR A 60 14.03 4.83 3.44
C TYR A 60 13.66 4.40 4.87
N PHE A 61 14.39 3.45 5.42
CA PHE A 61 14.22 2.97 6.79
C PHE A 61 15.46 3.29 7.64
N THR A 62 15.89 4.54 7.59
CA THR A 62 17.19 5.00 8.16
C THR A 62 17.32 4.75 9.66
N ASN A 63 16.22 4.55 10.38
CA ASN A 63 16.18 4.17 11.79
C ASN A 63 16.48 2.66 11.99
N ILE A 64 16.40 1.86 10.92
CA ILE A 64 16.64 0.42 10.95
C ILE A 64 18.09 0.18 10.49
N LYS A 65 19.01 0.18 11.45
CA LYS A 65 20.41 -0.10 11.17
C LYS A 65 20.78 -1.47 11.73
N SER A 66 20.76 -2.50 10.91
CA SER A 66 21.37 -3.78 11.26
C SER A 66 22.53 -4.08 10.33
N LYS A 67 23.72 -3.62 10.68
CA LYS A 67 24.97 -4.00 10.00
C LYS A 67 25.41 -5.44 10.30
N LYS A 68 24.71 -6.15 11.21
CA LYS A 68 25.18 -7.42 11.79
C LYS A 68 24.50 -8.66 11.22
N SER A 69 23.26 -8.56 10.69
CA SER A 69 22.51 -9.72 10.19
C SER A 69 21.44 -9.28 9.19
N LEU A 70 21.49 -9.86 8.00
CA LEU A 70 20.48 -9.66 6.96
C LEU A 70 19.11 -10.17 7.41
N LYS A 71 19.04 -11.25 8.21
CA LYS A 71 17.83 -11.76 8.82
C LYS A 71 17.13 -10.68 9.66
N ILE A 72 17.85 -10.12 10.63
CA ILE A 72 17.30 -9.06 11.50
C ILE A 72 16.90 -7.82 10.69
N LEU A 73 17.65 -7.49 9.65
CA LEU A 73 17.32 -6.39 8.76
C LEU A 73 15.99 -6.63 8.04
N ALA A 74 15.81 -7.82 7.47
CA ALA A 74 14.60 -8.22 6.76
C ALA A 74 13.37 -8.21 7.69
N GLU A 75 13.51 -8.78 8.89
CA GLU A 75 12.45 -8.80 9.93
C GLU A 75 11.99 -7.37 10.28
N ASN A 76 12.94 -6.47 10.54
CA ASN A 76 12.62 -5.09 10.91
C ASN A 76 12.00 -4.29 9.77
N ILE A 77 12.50 -4.45 8.53
CA ILE A 77 11.91 -3.81 7.35
C ILE A 77 10.49 -4.33 7.12
N PHE A 78 10.27 -5.63 7.24
CA PHE A 78 8.94 -6.22 7.09
C PHE A 78 7.97 -5.71 8.14
N LEU A 79 8.38 -5.69 9.42
CA LEU A 79 7.58 -5.14 10.51
C LEU A 79 7.19 -3.68 10.28
N GLU A 80 8.15 -2.85 9.89
CA GLU A 80 7.91 -1.44 9.63
C GLU A 80 6.99 -1.23 8.42
N SER A 81 7.16 -2.04 7.36
CA SER A 81 6.27 -2.02 6.19
C SER A 81 4.83 -2.40 6.57
N VAL A 82 4.64 -3.42 7.41
CA VAL A 82 3.32 -3.81 7.93
C VAL A 82 2.66 -2.64 8.66
N LYS A 83 3.38 -1.98 9.57
CA LYS A 83 2.87 -0.82 10.32
C LYS A 83 2.49 0.33 9.41
N ARG A 84 3.39 0.75 8.51
CA ARG A 84 3.16 1.89 7.61
C ARG A 84 1.99 1.67 6.66
N ILE A 85 1.87 0.45 6.11
CA ILE A 85 0.74 0.11 5.22
C ILE A 85 -0.57 0.07 6.02
N ALA A 86 -0.57 -0.49 7.23
CA ALA A 86 -1.73 -0.48 8.11
C ALA A 86 -2.19 0.95 8.46
N GLU A 87 -1.25 1.83 8.81
CA GLU A 87 -1.51 3.24 9.06
C GLU A 87 -2.08 3.95 7.82
N SER A 88 -1.55 3.65 6.64
CA SER A 88 -2.01 4.22 5.38
C SER A 88 -3.46 3.80 5.10
N MET A 89 -3.81 2.54 5.36
CA MET A 89 -5.19 2.05 5.20
C MET A 89 -6.15 2.75 6.16
N GLY A 90 -5.75 3.02 7.41
CA GLY A 90 -6.57 3.80 8.35
C GLY A 90 -6.89 5.19 7.81
N ARG A 91 -5.89 5.88 7.24
CA ARG A 91 -6.06 7.21 6.60
C ARG A 91 -6.98 7.15 5.39
N ILE A 92 -6.80 6.15 4.52
CA ILE A 92 -7.59 5.95 3.30
C ILE A 92 -9.06 5.72 3.64
N VAL A 93 -9.34 4.87 4.61
CA VAL A 93 -10.71 4.59 5.05
C VAL A 93 -11.37 5.84 5.63
N ILE A 94 -10.69 6.56 6.51
CA ILE A 94 -11.25 7.82 7.10
C ILE A 94 -11.42 8.92 6.06
N ALA A 95 -10.60 8.93 5.00
CA ALA A 95 -10.78 9.85 3.89
C ALA A 95 -11.99 9.52 3.00
N GLY A 96 -12.59 8.35 3.13
CA GLY A 96 -13.63 7.88 2.20
C GLY A 96 -13.08 7.59 0.81
N PHE A 97 -11.79 7.31 0.70
CA PHE A 97 -11.09 7.09 -0.57
C PHE A 97 -11.13 5.62 -0.95
N VAL A 98 -11.50 5.34 -2.19
CA VAL A 98 -11.49 4.01 -2.80
C VAL A 98 -10.47 4.01 -3.92
N HIS A 99 -9.42 3.22 -3.75
CA HIS A 99 -8.34 3.14 -4.74
C HIS A 99 -8.78 2.39 -6.01
N GLY A 100 -9.56 1.34 -5.83
CA GLY A 100 -10.11 0.50 -6.92
C GLY A 100 -9.21 -0.65 -7.37
N VAL A 101 -7.89 -0.59 -7.20
CA VAL A 101 -6.95 -1.67 -7.57
C VAL A 101 -5.81 -1.76 -6.56
N LEU A 102 -6.03 -2.38 -5.42
CA LEU A 102 -5.03 -2.55 -4.36
C LEU A 102 -4.29 -3.89 -4.47
N ASN A 103 -3.61 -4.11 -5.59
CA ASN A 103 -2.72 -5.25 -5.79
C ASN A 103 -1.29 -4.95 -5.29
N THR A 104 -0.39 -5.93 -5.36
CA THR A 104 0.99 -5.79 -4.88
C THR A 104 1.84 -4.79 -5.66
N ASP A 105 1.44 -4.43 -6.88
CA ASP A 105 2.13 -3.41 -7.67
C ASP A 105 1.71 -1.99 -7.31
N ASN A 106 0.65 -1.83 -6.52
CA ASN A 106 0.12 -0.54 -6.11
C ASN A 106 0.42 -0.20 -4.64
N PHE A 107 1.25 -1.02 -3.97
CA PHE A 107 1.82 -0.72 -2.67
C PHE A 107 3.33 -0.57 -2.75
N ASN A 108 3.83 0.56 -2.26
CA ASN A 108 5.24 0.70 -1.92
C ASN A 108 5.52 0.06 -0.55
N VAL A 109 6.67 -0.56 -0.40
CA VAL A 109 7.09 -1.12 0.90
C VAL A 109 7.26 -0.04 1.97
N THR A 110 7.40 1.21 1.57
CA THR A 110 7.46 2.39 2.45
C THR A 110 6.11 2.86 2.97
N GLY A 111 5.00 2.23 2.56
CA GLY A 111 3.66 2.45 3.11
C GLY A 111 2.73 3.28 2.22
N GLU A 112 3.20 3.86 1.12
CA GLU A 112 2.36 4.62 0.20
C GLU A 112 1.66 3.70 -0.80
N VAL A 113 0.49 4.13 -1.24
CA VAL A 113 -0.20 3.58 -2.41
C VAL A 113 -0.03 4.53 -3.59
N PHE A 114 -0.06 4.00 -4.81
CA PHE A 114 0.04 4.81 -6.02
C PHE A 114 -0.67 4.13 -7.19
N ASP A 115 -0.53 4.67 -8.41
CA ASP A 115 -1.23 4.22 -9.61
C ASP A 115 -2.76 4.33 -9.46
N TYR A 116 -3.21 5.56 -9.22
CA TYR A 116 -4.62 5.88 -9.04
C TYR A 116 -5.36 5.87 -10.39
N GLY A 117 -5.74 4.67 -10.86
CA GLY A 117 -6.53 4.51 -12.07
C GLY A 117 -7.99 4.89 -11.83
N PRO A 118 -8.81 3.95 -11.35
CA PRO A 118 -10.26 4.14 -11.23
C PRO A 118 -10.69 4.77 -9.90
N TRP A 119 -9.83 5.41 -9.15
CA TRP A 119 -10.11 5.92 -7.80
C TRP A 119 -11.36 6.79 -7.71
N ARG A 120 -12.03 6.76 -6.55
CA ARG A 120 -13.19 7.60 -6.22
C ARG A 120 -13.18 7.95 -4.72
N PHE A 121 -13.91 9.01 -4.38
CA PHE A 121 -14.35 9.23 -3.00
C PHE A 121 -15.81 8.79 -2.88
N ILE A 122 -16.15 8.14 -1.76
CA ILE A 122 -17.56 7.76 -1.48
C ILE A 122 -18.35 8.98 -0.98
N GLU A 123 -19.58 9.12 -1.45
CA GLU A 123 -20.50 10.15 -0.94
C GLU A 123 -21.15 9.72 0.37
N PHE A 124 -21.44 8.43 0.49
CA PHE A 124 -22.10 7.83 1.64
C PHE A 124 -21.32 6.60 2.09
N ALA A 125 -21.42 6.25 3.38
CA ALA A 125 -20.81 5.04 3.91
C ALA A 125 -21.42 3.80 3.23
N ASN A 126 -20.65 3.21 2.32
CA ASN A 126 -21.02 2.00 1.58
C ASN A 126 -19.81 1.07 1.47
N THR A 127 -19.79 0.03 2.28
CA THR A 127 -18.68 -0.93 2.32
C THR A 127 -18.52 -1.74 1.04
N SER A 128 -19.58 -1.88 0.26
CA SER A 128 -19.59 -2.64 -1.01
C SER A 128 -19.24 -1.79 -2.23
N TYR A 129 -19.04 -0.47 -2.05
CA TYR A 129 -18.73 0.42 -3.17
C TYR A 129 -17.39 0.04 -3.83
N THR A 130 -17.41 -0.10 -5.15
CA THR A 130 -16.24 -0.33 -6.00
C THR A 130 -15.98 0.86 -6.89
N ALA A 131 -14.71 1.30 -7.00
CA ALA A 131 -14.34 2.38 -7.92
C ALA A 131 -14.03 1.83 -9.32
N ALA A 132 -13.55 0.60 -9.42
CA ALA A 132 -13.19 -0.04 -10.69
C ALA A 132 -14.39 -0.78 -11.28
N TYR A 133 -14.78 -0.43 -12.49
CA TYR A 133 -15.90 -1.05 -13.22
C TYR A 133 -15.69 -2.56 -13.48
N PHE A 134 -14.44 -3.01 -13.55
CA PHE A 134 -14.07 -4.40 -13.77
C PHE A 134 -14.01 -5.24 -12.48
N ASP A 135 -14.13 -4.62 -11.29
CA ASP A 135 -14.11 -5.34 -10.01
C ASP A 135 -15.50 -5.89 -9.66
N ASN A 136 -16.02 -6.81 -10.49
CA ASN A 136 -17.35 -7.40 -10.33
C ASN A 136 -17.52 -8.19 -9.02
N ASN A 137 -16.43 -8.64 -8.44
CA ASN A 137 -16.43 -9.42 -7.19
C ASN A 137 -16.21 -8.55 -5.94
N GLY A 138 -16.05 -7.25 -6.10
CA GLY A 138 -15.79 -6.31 -5.01
C GLY A 138 -14.49 -6.60 -4.25
N ARG A 139 -13.48 -7.15 -4.92
CA ARG A 139 -12.20 -7.49 -4.30
C ARG A 139 -11.53 -6.27 -3.67
N TYR A 140 -11.67 -5.11 -4.31
CA TYR A 140 -11.12 -3.83 -3.90
C TYR A 140 -12.20 -2.85 -3.46
N SER A 141 -13.39 -3.35 -3.06
CA SER A 141 -14.45 -2.50 -2.53
C SER A 141 -13.98 -1.73 -1.29
N PHE A 142 -14.64 -0.62 -0.97
CA PHE A 142 -14.27 0.27 0.11
C PHE A 142 -14.00 -0.47 1.44
N GLY A 143 -14.92 -1.35 1.84
CA GLY A 143 -14.78 -2.10 3.10
C GLY A 143 -13.71 -3.19 3.08
N ARG A 144 -13.27 -3.64 1.89
CA ARG A 144 -12.28 -4.71 1.73
C ARG A 144 -10.85 -4.21 1.46
N GLN A 145 -10.64 -2.91 1.42
CA GLN A 145 -9.30 -2.35 1.20
C GLN A 145 -8.27 -2.78 2.26
N PRO A 146 -8.58 -2.85 3.57
CA PRO A 146 -7.65 -3.37 4.56
C PRO A 146 -7.32 -4.85 4.36
N GLU A 147 -8.30 -5.67 3.92
CA GLU A 147 -8.09 -7.08 3.56
C GLU A 147 -7.14 -7.23 2.36
N ALA A 148 -7.33 -6.40 1.32
CA ALA A 148 -6.46 -6.38 0.16
C ALA A 148 -5.01 -5.98 0.52
N ALA A 149 -4.84 -5.02 1.44
CA ALA A 149 -3.54 -4.62 1.95
C ALA A 149 -2.87 -5.74 2.76
N LEU A 150 -3.62 -6.42 3.63
CA LEU A 150 -3.09 -7.56 4.39
C LEU A 150 -2.69 -8.71 3.46
N TRP A 151 -3.47 -8.96 2.41
CA TRP A 151 -3.10 -9.94 1.38
C TRP A 151 -1.79 -9.55 0.68
N ALA A 152 -1.62 -8.29 0.29
CA ALA A 152 -0.40 -7.81 -0.33
C ALA A 152 0.82 -7.96 0.59
N LEU A 153 0.66 -7.65 1.89
CA LEU A 153 1.69 -7.87 2.91
C LEU A 153 2.03 -9.34 3.11
N THR A 154 1.03 -10.24 3.01
CA THR A 154 1.27 -11.69 3.02
C THR A 154 2.14 -12.11 1.84
N GLN A 155 1.95 -11.51 0.65
CA GLN A 155 2.80 -11.78 -0.50
C GLN A 155 4.23 -11.24 -0.29
N LEU A 156 4.38 -10.09 0.38
CA LEU A 156 5.71 -9.58 0.76
C LEU A 156 6.41 -10.54 1.72
N GLY A 157 5.72 -11.00 2.77
CA GLY A 157 6.26 -11.98 3.72
C GLY A 157 6.72 -13.25 3.02
N LYS A 158 5.88 -13.83 2.14
CA LYS A 158 6.25 -14.99 1.31
C LYS A 158 7.44 -14.74 0.40
N SER A 159 7.68 -13.50 -0.01
CA SER A 159 8.83 -13.15 -0.83
C SER A 159 10.12 -13.04 -0.02
N LEU A 160 10.02 -12.96 1.29
CA LEU A 160 11.13 -12.83 2.25
C LEU A 160 11.38 -14.12 3.07
N ASP A 161 10.76 -15.24 2.75
CA ASP A 161 10.82 -16.49 3.52
C ASP A 161 12.21 -17.15 3.59
N GLU A 162 13.14 -16.78 2.69
CA GLU A 162 14.55 -17.16 2.80
C GLU A 162 15.32 -16.38 3.88
N PHE A 163 14.78 -15.24 4.30
CA PHE A 163 15.40 -14.33 5.26
C PHE A 163 14.67 -14.28 6.59
N ILE A 164 13.36 -14.60 6.62
CA ILE A 164 12.49 -14.49 7.78
C ILE A 164 11.78 -15.84 8.00
N GLU A 165 11.78 -16.33 9.22
CA GLU A 165 11.06 -17.55 9.58
C GLU A 165 9.55 -17.34 9.50
N GLU A 166 8.80 -18.38 9.09
CA GLU A 166 7.37 -18.33 8.85
C GLU A 166 6.57 -17.86 10.09
N ASN A 167 6.95 -18.33 11.28
CA ASN A 167 6.32 -17.90 12.53
C ASN A 167 6.46 -16.40 12.77
N ILE A 168 7.63 -15.82 12.47
CA ILE A 168 7.88 -14.37 12.59
C ILE A 168 7.06 -13.59 11.55
N ILE A 169 6.93 -14.13 10.33
CA ILE A 169 6.05 -13.51 9.30
C ILE A 169 4.62 -13.45 9.82
N ILE A 170 4.08 -14.55 10.35
CA ILE A 170 2.73 -14.65 10.87
C ILE A 170 2.52 -13.69 12.06
N GLU A 171 3.43 -13.70 13.03
CA GLU A 171 3.37 -12.81 14.18
C GLU A 171 3.41 -11.32 13.78
N THR A 172 4.20 -10.99 12.77
CA THR A 172 4.30 -9.62 12.24
C THR A 172 3.01 -9.21 11.55
N LEU A 173 2.42 -10.08 10.71
CA LEU A 173 1.15 -9.81 10.03
C LEU A 173 0.00 -9.60 11.04
N ASN A 174 0.00 -10.32 12.16
CA ASN A 174 -1.00 -10.15 13.21
C ASN A 174 -1.01 -8.75 13.85
N GLN A 175 0.09 -7.98 13.71
CA GLN A 175 0.15 -6.59 14.19
C GLN A 175 -0.60 -5.60 13.29
N PHE A 176 -0.93 -6.01 12.05
CA PHE A 176 -1.65 -5.15 11.10
C PHE A 176 -2.95 -4.61 11.67
N SER A 177 -3.80 -5.48 12.23
CA SER A 177 -5.11 -5.09 12.75
C SER A 177 -4.99 -4.02 13.83
N LYS A 178 -4.05 -4.17 14.76
CA LYS A 178 -3.81 -3.18 15.83
C LYS A 178 -3.40 -1.83 15.24
N SER A 179 -2.38 -1.80 14.40
CA SER A 179 -1.87 -0.57 13.78
C SER A 179 -2.93 0.12 12.91
N PHE A 180 -3.74 -0.66 12.19
CA PHE A 180 -4.86 -0.15 11.41
C PHE A 180 -5.91 0.55 12.28
N HIS A 181 -6.37 -0.09 13.36
CA HIS A 181 -7.40 0.48 14.23
C HIS A 181 -6.88 1.70 15.00
N GLU A 182 -5.63 1.71 15.44
CA GLU A 182 -5.01 2.87 16.05
C GLU A 182 -4.96 4.06 15.09
N SER A 183 -4.56 3.82 13.84
CA SER A 183 -4.56 4.85 12.80
C SER A 183 -5.96 5.35 12.48
N LEU A 184 -6.92 4.43 12.34
CA LEU A 184 -8.32 4.76 12.07
C LEU A 184 -8.89 5.66 13.18
N LYS A 185 -8.72 5.28 14.46
CA LYS A 185 -9.13 6.08 15.60
C LYS A 185 -8.49 7.47 15.59
N LYS A 186 -7.16 7.53 15.46
CA LYS A 186 -6.39 8.78 15.42
C LYS A 186 -6.91 9.74 14.36
N HIS A 187 -7.08 9.25 13.12
CA HIS A 187 -7.49 10.10 11.99
C HIS A 187 -8.98 10.45 12.03
N PHE A 188 -9.82 9.58 12.59
CA PHE A 188 -11.22 9.92 12.86
C PHE A 188 -11.33 11.07 13.85
N CYS A 189 -10.66 10.96 15.02
CA CYS A 189 -10.65 12.01 16.02
C CYS A 189 -10.13 13.33 15.46
N TRP A 190 -9.02 13.28 14.71
CA TRP A 190 -8.46 14.46 14.05
C TRP A 190 -9.47 15.15 13.12
N ARG A 191 -10.19 14.39 12.28
CA ARG A 191 -11.23 14.96 11.39
C ARG A 191 -12.42 15.54 12.12
N MET A 192 -12.75 15.01 13.29
CA MET A 192 -13.83 15.51 14.15
C MET A 192 -13.40 16.69 15.03
N GLY A 193 -12.14 17.12 14.95
CA GLY A 193 -11.61 18.18 15.82
C GLY A 193 -11.45 17.77 17.28
N ILE A 194 -11.44 16.46 17.57
CA ILE A 194 -11.27 15.92 18.91
C ILE A 194 -9.76 15.82 19.17
N GLN A 195 -9.27 16.60 20.14
CA GLN A 195 -7.89 16.54 20.60
C GLN A 195 -7.79 15.52 21.72
N ASP A 196 -6.84 14.60 21.61
CA ASP A 196 -6.42 13.59 22.60
C ASP A 196 -7.51 12.68 23.20
N ILE A 197 -7.50 11.43 22.73
CA ILE A 197 -8.09 10.29 23.44
C ILE A 197 -7.00 9.23 23.64
#